data_e14dfa91903873ea50937b9778c6a7e0
#
_entry.id   e14dfa91903873ea50937b9778c6a7e0
#
_cell.length_a   1.000
_cell.length_b   1.000
_cell.length_c   1.000
_cell.angle_alpha   90.00
_cell.angle_beta   90.00
_cell.angle_gamma   90.00
#
_symmetry.space_group_name_H-M   'P 1'
#
loop_
_entity.id
_entity.type
_entity.pdbx_description
1 polymer ?
#
loop_
_entity_poly.entity_id
_entity_poly.type
_entity_poly.pdbx_seq_one_letter_code
_entity_poly.pdbx_strand_id
1 'polypeptide(L)'
;MERLEAAEESAAQGTAVEKIPAKAGETLLLFNPSDIDFAESASGRTALSVRGEEYACALTLEELSVRLERYGFFRCHRSYLVNMQKVQEVVRWTRNSYALRLENGPESGVPLSKGRIDAMRRQYRF
;
A
#
# COMPACT_ATOMS: atom_id res chain seq x y z
N MET A 1 -27.33 8.93 9.91
CA MET A 1 -26.24 8.47 10.50
C MET A 1 -26.29 7.13 11.03
N GLU A 2 -27.37 6.64 11.40
CA GLU A 2 -27.43 5.30 11.87
C GLU A 2 -26.96 4.36 10.87
N ARG A 3 -26.99 4.76 9.64
CA ARG A 3 -26.51 3.94 8.63
C ARG A 3 -25.13 3.52 8.78
N LEU A 4 -24.30 4.34 9.38
CA LEU A 4 -22.94 3.99 9.63
C LEU A 4 -22.83 2.84 10.56
N GLU A 5 -23.65 2.84 11.56
CA GLU A 5 -23.59 1.76 12.51
C GLU A 5 -24.01 0.48 11.89
N ALA A 6 -25.03 0.54 11.04
CA ALA A 6 -25.45 -0.68 10.38
C ALA A 6 -24.34 -1.22 9.51
N ALA A 7 -23.61 -0.36 8.85
CA ALA A 7 -22.52 -0.81 8.03
C ALA A 7 -21.44 -1.43 8.87
N GLU A 8 -21.17 -0.88 10.03
CA GLU A 8 -20.16 -1.43 10.88
C GLU A 8 -20.57 -2.78 11.41
N GLU A 9 -21.82 -2.93 11.72
CA GLU A 9 -22.26 -4.21 12.18
C GLU A 9 -22.12 -5.25 11.09
N SER A 10 -22.45 -4.87 9.90
CA SER A 10 -22.30 -5.75 8.79
C SER A 10 -20.85 -6.17 8.63
N ALA A 11 -19.95 -5.21 8.76
CA ALA A 11 -18.55 -5.52 8.67
C ALA A 11 -18.12 -6.46 9.77
N ALA A 12 -18.65 -6.28 10.96
CA ALA A 12 -18.30 -7.13 12.06
C ALA A 12 -18.75 -8.55 11.80
N GLN A 13 -19.69 -8.73 10.93
CA GLN A 13 -20.15 -10.07 10.61
C GLN A 13 -19.42 -10.66 9.44
N GLY A 14 -18.27 -10.13 9.11
CA GLY A 14 -17.43 -10.76 8.12
C GLY A 14 -17.33 -10.06 6.79
N THR A 15 -18.09 -9.00 6.59
CA THR A 15 -17.98 -8.27 5.33
C THR A 15 -17.41 -6.90 5.62
N ALA A 16 -16.15 -6.85 5.94
CA ALA A 16 -15.51 -5.59 6.22
C ALA A 16 -15.31 -4.81 4.93
N VAL A 17 -15.67 -3.53 4.97
CA VAL A 17 -15.42 -2.63 3.87
C VAL A 17 -14.31 -1.71 4.30
N GLU A 18 -13.19 -1.79 3.59
CA GLU A 18 -12.06 -0.94 3.91
C GLU A 18 -11.92 0.12 2.83
N LYS A 19 -11.93 1.38 3.24
CA LYS A 19 -11.73 2.49 2.32
C LYS A 19 -10.58 3.33 2.84
N ILE A 20 -9.69 3.71 1.96
CA ILE A 20 -8.56 4.53 2.33
C ILE A 20 -8.78 5.94 1.79
N PRO A 21 -8.86 6.93 2.67
CA PRO A 21 -9.15 8.29 2.23
C PRO A 21 -7.92 8.99 1.69
N ALA A 22 -8.12 9.78 0.65
CA ALA A 22 -7.05 10.56 0.05
C ALA A 22 -7.65 11.86 -0.48
N LYS A 23 -6.79 12.83 -0.72
CA LYS A 23 -7.25 14.15 -1.13
C LYS A 23 -6.92 14.42 -2.57
N ALA A 24 -7.90 14.99 -3.28
CA ALA A 24 -7.69 15.51 -4.61
C ALA A 24 -8.31 16.90 -4.62
N GLY A 25 -7.49 17.92 -4.36
CA GLY A 25 -7.99 19.26 -4.19
C GLY A 25 -8.88 19.33 -2.96
N GLU A 26 -10.12 19.72 -3.14
CA GLU A 26 -11.05 19.78 -2.03
C GLU A 26 -11.94 18.54 -1.98
N THR A 27 -11.70 17.60 -2.86
CA THR A 27 -12.48 16.37 -2.87
C THR A 27 -11.79 15.31 -2.04
N LEU A 28 -12.57 14.59 -1.25
CA LEU A 28 -12.04 13.46 -0.51
C LEU A 28 -12.39 12.21 -1.30
N LEU A 29 -11.36 11.50 -1.72
CA LEU A 29 -11.54 10.25 -2.45
C LEU A 29 -11.42 9.09 -1.49
N LEU A 30 -12.21 8.08 -1.70
CA LEU A 30 -12.16 6.87 -0.88
C LEU A 30 -11.79 5.71 -1.79
N PHE A 31 -10.56 5.24 -1.66
CA PHE A 31 -10.05 4.17 -2.51
C PHE A 31 -10.25 2.81 -1.88
N ASN A 32 -10.57 1.83 -2.71
CA ASN A 32 -10.52 0.45 -2.25
C ASN A 32 -9.06 0.02 -2.14
N PRO A 33 -8.75 -0.91 -1.26
CA PRO A 33 -7.36 -1.41 -1.21
C PRO A 33 -6.86 -1.89 -2.56
N SER A 34 -7.73 -2.52 -3.36
CA SER A 34 -7.31 -3.05 -4.66
C SER A 34 -6.97 -1.94 -5.66
N ASP A 35 -7.36 -0.70 -5.40
CA ASP A 35 -7.03 0.41 -6.29
C ASP A 35 -5.64 0.95 -6.05
N ILE A 36 -5.05 0.65 -4.90
CA ILE A 36 -3.80 1.27 -4.47
C ILE A 36 -2.64 0.39 -4.89
N ASP A 37 -1.68 0.99 -5.59
CA ASP A 37 -0.49 0.27 -6.02
C ASP A 37 0.55 0.23 -4.90
N PHE A 38 0.83 1.37 -4.33
CA PHE A 38 1.74 1.46 -3.19
C PHE A 38 1.54 2.79 -2.49
N ALA A 39 2.13 2.92 -1.30
CA ALA A 39 2.12 4.17 -0.56
C ALA A 39 3.55 4.51 -0.19
N GLU A 40 3.83 5.80 -0.13
CA GLU A 40 5.17 6.29 0.14
C GLU A 40 5.11 7.37 1.20
N SER A 41 6.10 7.36 2.08
CA SER A 41 6.25 8.42 3.06
C SER A 41 7.50 9.23 2.71
N ALA A 42 7.33 10.53 2.53
CA ALA A 42 8.45 11.41 2.23
C ALA A 42 8.22 12.73 2.93
N SER A 43 9.24 13.21 3.63
CA SER A 43 9.18 14.51 4.31
C SER A 43 7.99 14.60 5.26
N GLY A 44 7.70 13.51 5.95
CA GLY A 44 6.61 13.49 6.92
C GLY A 44 5.22 13.42 6.32
N ARG A 45 5.12 13.19 5.01
CA ARG A 45 3.84 13.12 4.35
C ARG A 45 3.68 11.78 3.66
N THR A 46 2.44 11.34 3.57
CA THR A 46 2.11 10.07 2.94
C THR A 46 1.40 10.34 1.62
N ALA A 47 1.79 9.62 0.59
CA ALA A 47 1.16 9.68 -0.71
C ALA A 47 0.77 8.29 -1.14
N LEU A 48 -0.43 8.17 -1.72
CA LEU A 48 -0.89 6.93 -2.32
C LEU A 48 -0.68 7.00 -3.81
N SER A 49 -0.20 5.91 -4.39
CA SER A 49 -0.07 5.80 -5.83
C SER A 49 -1.20 4.91 -6.33
N VAL A 50 -2.04 5.46 -7.19
CA VAL A 50 -3.20 4.76 -7.71
C VAL A 50 -3.19 4.93 -9.23
N ARG A 51 -2.97 3.84 -9.93
CA ARG A 51 -2.93 3.83 -11.40
C ARG A 51 -2.01 4.91 -11.97
N GLY A 52 -0.86 5.08 -11.32
CA GLY A 52 0.11 6.04 -11.80
C GLY A 52 -0.08 7.47 -11.33
N GLU A 53 -1.15 7.73 -10.59
CA GLU A 53 -1.41 9.06 -10.04
C GLU A 53 -1.12 9.09 -8.55
N GLU A 54 -0.69 10.23 -8.06
CA GLU A 54 -0.33 10.38 -6.66
C GLU A 54 -1.38 11.19 -5.92
N TYR A 55 -1.74 10.74 -4.73
CA TYR A 55 -2.76 11.40 -3.92
C TYR A 55 -2.27 11.53 -2.49
N ALA A 56 -2.46 12.69 -1.88
CA ALA A 56 -2.07 12.91 -0.50
C ALA A 56 -2.99 12.12 0.44
N CYS A 57 -2.39 11.54 1.47
CA CYS A 57 -3.14 10.76 2.44
C CYS A 57 -2.76 11.21 3.84
N ALA A 58 -3.74 11.37 4.70
CA ALA A 58 -3.48 11.83 6.07
C ALA A 58 -3.02 10.71 6.98
N LEU A 59 -3.22 9.46 6.58
CA LEU A 59 -2.78 8.33 7.40
C LEU A 59 -1.29 8.12 7.25
N THR A 60 -0.65 7.66 8.32
CA THR A 60 0.77 7.34 8.25
C THR A 60 0.95 5.98 7.57
N LEU A 61 2.18 5.69 7.15
CA LEU A 61 2.46 4.38 6.58
C LEU A 61 2.18 3.27 7.58
N GLU A 62 2.43 3.54 8.86
CA GLU A 62 2.15 2.53 9.87
C GLU A 62 0.68 2.26 10.00
N GLU A 63 -0.14 3.32 9.99
CA GLU A 63 -1.57 3.14 10.03
C GLU A 63 -2.07 2.40 8.81
N LEU A 64 -1.54 2.75 7.64
CA LEU A 64 -1.91 2.05 6.42
C LEU A 64 -1.48 0.60 6.46
N SER A 65 -0.29 0.34 7.00
CA SER A 65 0.21 -1.02 7.08
C SER A 65 -0.70 -1.92 7.90
N VAL A 66 -1.19 -1.39 9.02
CA VAL A 66 -2.10 -2.15 9.86
C VAL A 66 -3.42 -2.40 9.14
N ARG A 67 -3.96 -1.36 8.51
CA ARG A 67 -5.25 -1.48 7.83
C ARG A 67 -5.19 -2.41 6.62
N LEU A 68 -4.07 -2.40 5.92
CA LEU A 68 -4.00 -3.05 4.60
C LEU A 68 -3.28 -4.38 4.61
N GLU A 69 -2.81 -4.82 5.77
CA GLU A 69 -2.07 -6.08 5.83
C GLU A 69 -2.90 -7.24 5.30
N ARG A 70 -4.15 -7.29 5.69
CA ARG A 70 -5.03 -8.41 5.28
C ARG A 70 -5.36 -8.37 3.79
N TYR A 71 -5.06 -7.26 3.12
CA TYR A 71 -5.34 -7.12 1.70
C TYR A 71 -4.11 -7.36 0.84
N GLY A 72 -3.06 -7.91 1.44
CA GLY A 72 -1.88 -8.27 0.67
C GLY A 72 -0.85 -7.18 0.53
N PHE A 73 -0.87 -6.20 1.42
CA PHE A 73 0.14 -5.17 1.40
C PHE A 73 1.32 -5.58 2.28
N PHE A 74 2.50 -5.20 1.85
CA PHE A 74 3.74 -5.56 2.52
C PHE A 74 4.61 -4.33 2.71
N ARG A 75 5.11 -4.13 3.95
CA ARG A 75 6.01 -3.01 4.22
C ARG A 75 7.39 -3.39 3.70
N CYS A 76 7.69 -2.98 2.50
CA CYS A 76 8.93 -3.42 1.82
C CYS A 76 10.11 -2.51 2.13
N HIS A 77 9.86 -1.37 2.74
CA HIS A 77 10.90 -0.39 3.03
C HIS A 77 10.33 0.52 4.11
N ARG A 78 11.21 1.18 4.87
CA ARG A 78 10.70 2.05 5.91
C ARG A 78 9.84 3.19 5.36
N SER A 79 10.01 3.50 4.08
CA SER A 79 9.26 4.58 3.46
C SER A 79 8.25 4.09 2.43
N TYR A 80 8.06 2.80 2.29
CA TYR A 80 7.16 2.27 1.26
C TYR A 80 6.34 1.10 1.76
N LEU A 81 5.08 1.09 1.34
CA LEU A 81 4.15 0.00 1.59
C LEU A 81 3.59 -0.39 0.23
N VAL A 82 3.73 -1.64 -0.18
CA VAL A 82 3.41 -2.05 -1.53
C VAL A 82 2.28 -3.07 -1.54
N ASN A 83 1.40 -2.96 -2.54
CA ASN A 83 0.36 -3.94 -2.77
C ASN A 83 0.97 -5.10 -3.55
N MET A 84 1.13 -6.24 -2.87
CA MET A 84 1.81 -7.37 -3.48
C MET A 84 1.05 -7.94 -4.68
N GLN A 85 -0.26 -7.71 -4.74
CA GLN A 85 -1.02 -8.19 -5.89
C GLN A 85 -0.66 -7.44 -7.17
N LYS A 86 -0.02 -6.28 -7.03
CA LYS A 86 0.38 -5.47 -8.18
C LYS A 86 1.85 -5.62 -8.52
N VAL A 87 2.61 -6.34 -7.71
CA VAL A 87 4.04 -6.52 -7.96
C VAL A 87 4.22 -7.57 -9.04
N GLN A 88 4.96 -7.24 -10.06
CA GLN A 88 5.22 -8.14 -11.17
C GLN A 88 6.59 -8.78 -11.12
N GLU A 89 7.58 -8.05 -10.61
CA GLU A 89 8.96 -8.54 -10.61
C GLU A 89 9.69 -8.07 -9.37
N VAL A 90 10.60 -8.90 -8.90
CA VAL A 90 11.59 -8.50 -7.91
C VAL A 90 12.90 -8.37 -8.67
N VAL A 91 13.42 -7.17 -8.74
CA VAL A 91 14.60 -6.87 -9.54
C VAL A 91 15.79 -6.62 -8.64
N ARG A 92 16.90 -7.22 -8.95
CA ARG A 92 18.14 -6.97 -8.22
C ARG A 92 18.97 -5.97 -8.99
N TRP A 93 19.08 -4.74 -8.45
CA TRP A 93 19.83 -3.69 -9.12
C TRP A 93 21.31 -3.82 -8.89
N THR A 94 21.71 -4.09 -7.66
CA THR A 94 23.10 -4.30 -7.31
C THR A 94 23.17 -5.47 -6.36
N ARG A 95 24.39 -5.78 -5.89
CA ARG A 95 24.55 -6.86 -4.95
C ARG A 95 23.65 -6.70 -3.71
N ASN A 96 23.43 -5.46 -3.31
CA ASN A 96 22.72 -5.20 -2.07
C ASN A 96 21.45 -4.41 -2.24
N SER A 97 20.98 -4.18 -3.44
CA SER A 97 19.78 -3.38 -3.61
C SER A 97 18.79 -4.08 -4.51
N TYR A 98 17.54 -4.08 -4.07
CA TYR A 98 16.44 -4.72 -4.77
C TYR A 98 15.32 -3.73 -4.96
N ALA A 99 14.49 -3.97 -5.96
CA ALA A 99 13.31 -3.13 -6.21
C ALA A 99 12.17 -4.02 -6.65
N LEU A 100 10.97 -3.56 -6.37
CA LEU A 100 9.74 -4.24 -6.78
C LEU A 100 9.15 -3.48 -7.94
N ARG A 101 8.90 -4.16 -9.04
CA ARG A 101 8.36 -3.53 -10.22
C ARG A 101 6.87 -3.78 -10.32
N LEU A 102 6.11 -2.71 -10.47
CA LEU A 102 4.67 -2.79 -10.55
C LEU A 102 4.22 -2.31 -11.92
N GLU A 103 3.03 -2.73 -12.31
CA GLU A 103 2.50 -2.41 -13.62
C GLU A 103 2.43 -0.92 -13.86
N ASN A 104 1.93 -0.16 -12.89
CA ASN A 104 1.80 1.29 -13.01
C ASN A 104 2.76 2.04 -12.12
N GLY A 105 3.82 1.39 -11.68
CA GLY A 105 4.77 2.01 -10.77
C GLY A 105 5.90 2.70 -11.49
N PRO A 106 6.85 3.24 -10.72
CA PRO A 106 8.01 3.88 -11.34
C PRO A 106 8.84 2.86 -12.09
N GLU A 107 9.46 3.33 -13.16
CA GLU A 107 10.28 2.47 -13.97
C GLU A 107 11.41 1.85 -13.17
N SER A 108 11.95 2.60 -12.22
CA SER A 108 13.02 2.10 -11.37
C SER A 108 12.53 1.14 -10.29
N GLY A 109 11.22 1.02 -10.12
CA GLY A 109 10.65 0.13 -9.12
C GLY A 109 10.55 0.79 -7.77
N VAL A 110 9.86 0.08 -6.85
CA VAL A 110 9.71 0.51 -5.47
C VAL A 110 10.81 -0.17 -4.67
N PRO A 111 11.57 0.58 -3.86
CA PRO A 111 12.71 -0.03 -3.15
C PRO A 111 12.27 -1.13 -2.19
N LEU A 112 13.04 -2.21 -2.18
CA LEU A 112 12.87 -3.27 -1.21
C LEU A 112 14.12 -3.28 -0.35
N SER A 113 14.00 -2.97 0.92
CA SER A 113 15.17 -2.84 1.76
C SER A 113 15.77 -4.21 2.02
N LYS A 114 17.09 -4.22 2.20
CA LYS A 114 17.81 -5.44 2.41
C LYS A 114 17.26 -6.21 3.60
N GLY A 115 16.88 -5.50 4.65
CA GLY A 115 16.37 -6.17 5.84
C GLY A 115 15.00 -6.78 5.65
N ARG A 116 14.29 -6.41 4.58
CA ARG A 116 12.95 -6.95 4.34
C ARG A 116 12.91 -8.06 3.32
N ILE A 117 14.02 -8.29 2.61
CA ILE A 117 14.00 -9.29 1.55
C ILE A 117 13.78 -10.70 2.09
N ASP A 118 14.37 -11.00 3.24
CA ASP A 118 14.20 -12.33 3.82
C ASP A 118 12.78 -12.57 4.27
N ALA A 119 12.15 -11.54 4.85
CA ALA A 119 10.76 -11.66 5.25
C ALA A 119 9.87 -11.90 4.04
N MET A 120 10.14 -11.20 2.95
CA MET A 120 9.37 -11.36 1.73
C MET A 120 9.57 -12.75 1.14
N ARG A 121 10.80 -13.24 1.14
CA ARG A 121 11.07 -14.59 0.63
C ARG A 121 10.32 -15.64 1.40
N ARG A 122 10.29 -15.51 2.72
CA ARG A 122 9.59 -16.49 3.55
C ARG A 122 8.10 -16.44 3.30
N GLN A 123 7.56 -15.23 3.19
CA GLN A 123 6.13 -15.08 3.06
C GLN A 123 5.63 -15.49 1.68
N TYR A 124 6.37 -15.19 0.64
CA TYR A 124 5.95 -15.45 -0.74
C TYR A 124 6.73 -16.56 -1.42
N ARG A 125 7.68 -17.15 -0.69
CA ARG A 125 8.34 -18.40 -1.12
C ARG A 125 9.10 -18.30 -2.42
N PHE A 126 10.07 -17.42 -2.47
CA PHE A 126 10.91 -17.38 -3.67
C PHE A 126 12.38 -17.38 -3.34
#